data_25063cedf88b55d6d995a47d6e76c426
#
_entry.id   25063cedf88b55d6d995a47d6e76c426
#
_cell.length_a   1.000
_cell.length_b   1.000
_cell.length_c   1.000
_cell.angle_alpha   90.00
_cell.angle_beta   90.00
_cell.angle_gamma   90.00
#
_symmetry.space_group_name_H-M   'P 1'
#
loop_
_entity.id
_entity.type
_entity.pdbx_description
1 polymer ?
#
loop_
_entity_poly.entity_id
_entity_poly.type
_entity_poly.pdbx_seq_one_letter_code
_entity_poly.pdbx_strand_id
1 'polypeptide(L)'
;ANTDIVSYYEIGNIRIVTPSEEPENEQEGCVLVVNPWLSYAEGDTVFYEEIARKRGVIKGICTTYFSERSKEYLLSITETKVEQELMDLINAQLSLGKIQDLYFTDYIFLF
;
A
#
# COMPACT_ATOMS: atom_id res chain seq x y z
N ALA A 1 23.84 16.43 -8.47
CA ALA A 1 23.69 15.86 -7.84
C ALA A 1 22.70 14.91 -7.78
N ASN A 2 22.59 14.10 -7.71
CA ASN A 2 21.91 13.27 -7.64
C ASN A 2 21.67 12.67 -6.71
N THR A 3 21.46 12.66 -6.11
CA THR A 3 21.18 12.42 -5.02
C THR A 3 20.15 11.61 -4.76
N ASP A 4 19.73 10.80 -5.50
CA ASP A 4 18.55 10.06 -5.30
C ASP A 4 18.83 8.73 -4.71
N ILE A 5 19.67 8.67 -3.70
CA ILE A 5 19.87 7.45 -2.92
C ILE A 5 18.71 7.35 -1.96
N VAL A 6 18.02 6.22 -2.00
CA VAL A 6 16.88 5.99 -1.14
C VAL A 6 17.09 4.75 -0.30
N SER A 7 16.40 4.72 0.82
CA SER A 7 16.29 3.54 1.66
C SER A 7 14.89 2.98 1.49
N TYR A 8 14.73 1.70 1.81
CA TYR A 8 13.47 1.02 1.69
C TYR A 8 12.99 0.54 3.05
N TYR A 9 11.68 0.57 3.24
CA TYR A 9 11.04 0.08 4.45
C TYR A 9 9.97 -0.91 4.05
N GLU A 10 10.08 -2.14 4.53
CA GLU A 10 9.09 -3.17 4.23
C GLU A 10 7.94 -3.08 5.23
N ILE A 11 6.73 -2.94 4.72
CA ILE A 11 5.55 -2.92 5.57
C ILE A 11 5.18 -4.34 6.00
N GLY A 12 5.46 -5.32 5.16
CA GLY A 12 5.15 -6.71 5.44
C GLY A 12 3.88 -7.16 4.73
N ASN A 13 3.66 -8.45 4.74
CA ASN A 13 2.51 -9.04 4.04
C ASN A 13 1.21 -8.61 4.68
N ILE A 14 0.24 -8.26 3.84
CA ILE A 14 -1.11 -7.92 4.24
C ILE A 14 -2.06 -8.79 3.44
N ARG A 15 -2.97 -9.44 4.15
CA ARG A 15 -3.97 -10.30 3.54
C ARG A 15 -5.32 -9.64 3.71
N ILE A 16 -5.98 -9.35 2.59
CA ILE A 16 -7.23 -8.61 2.59
C ILE A 16 -8.27 -9.39 1.80
N VAL A 17 -9.53 -9.27 2.21
CA VAL A 17 -10.64 -9.78 1.40
C VAL A 17 -11.24 -8.59 0.69
N THR A 18 -11.15 -8.59 -0.65
CA THR A 18 -11.78 -7.55 -1.45
C THR A 18 -13.25 -7.92 -1.63
N PRO A 19 -14.14 -6.92 -1.72
CA PRO A 19 -15.57 -7.23 -1.85
C PRO A 19 -15.90 -7.74 -3.25
N SER A 20 -17.01 -8.48 -3.33
CA SER A 20 -17.55 -8.91 -4.61
C SER A 20 -18.42 -7.80 -5.18
N GLU A 21 -18.38 -7.61 -6.50
CA GLU A 21 -19.27 -6.66 -7.16
C GLU A 21 -20.68 -7.25 -7.36
N GLU A 22 -20.84 -8.54 -7.13
CA GLU A 22 -22.12 -9.21 -7.32
C GLU A 22 -22.53 -9.95 -6.05
N PRO A 23 -22.75 -9.22 -4.94
CA PRO A 23 -23.06 -9.87 -3.66
C PRO A 23 -24.36 -10.68 -3.70
N GLU A 24 -25.28 -10.34 -4.59
CA GLU A 24 -26.54 -11.07 -4.70
C GLU A 24 -26.33 -12.48 -5.25
N ASN A 25 -25.19 -12.76 -5.85
CA ASN A 25 -24.87 -14.09 -6.35
C ASN A 25 -24.19 -14.95 -5.30
N GLU A 26 -24.16 -14.47 -4.07
CA GLU A 26 -23.54 -15.17 -2.95
C GLU A 26 -22.06 -15.45 -3.17
N GLN A 27 -21.45 -14.74 -4.10
CA GLN A 27 -20.02 -14.89 -4.26
C GLN A 27 -19.29 -14.16 -3.15
N GLU A 28 -18.40 -14.86 -2.51
CA GLU A 28 -17.55 -14.23 -1.51
C GLU A 28 -16.53 -13.36 -2.22
N GLY A 29 -15.98 -12.43 -1.48
CA GLY A 29 -14.92 -11.59 -2.00
C GLY A 29 -13.67 -12.39 -2.30
N CYS A 30 -12.72 -11.74 -2.89
CA CYS A 30 -11.46 -12.37 -3.30
C CYS A 30 -10.38 -12.05 -2.29
N VAL A 31 -9.55 -13.03 -1.96
CA VAL A 31 -8.40 -12.81 -1.10
C VAL A 31 -7.28 -12.19 -1.93
N LEU A 32 -6.75 -11.10 -1.43
CA LEU A 32 -5.62 -10.39 -2.02
C LEU A 32 -4.48 -10.38 -1.02
N VAL A 33 -3.29 -10.72 -1.46
CA VAL A 33 -2.08 -10.62 -0.65
C VAL A 33 -1.18 -9.57 -1.27
N VAL A 34 -0.76 -8.59 -0.47
CA VAL A 34 0.16 -7.55 -0.92
C VAL A 34 1.29 -7.42 0.08
N ASN A 35 2.46 -7.01 -0.40
CA ASN A 35 3.58 -6.68 0.48
C ASN A 35 4.15 -5.35 0.00
N PRO A 36 3.69 -4.24 0.60
CA PRO A 36 4.16 -2.93 0.16
C PRO A 36 5.51 -2.58 0.78
N TRP A 37 6.34 -1.94 -0.03
CA TRP A 37 7.62 -1.37 0.37
C TRP A 37 7.58 0.12 0.11
N LEU A 38 8.09 0.90 1.03
CA LEU A 38 8.16 2.35 0.90
C LEU A 38 9.60 2.76 0.69
N SER A 39 9.83 3.79 -0.13
CA SER A 39 11.16 4.37 -0.24
C SER A 39 11.16 5.77 0.34
N TYR A 40 12.27 6.15 0.92
CA TYR A 40 12.45 7.46 1.54
C TYR A 40 13.92 7.86 1.43
N ALA A 41 14.23 9.13 1.71
CA ALA A 41 15.58 9.65 1.56
C ALA A 41 16.54 8.93 2.49
N GLU A 42 17.62 8.42 1.93
CA GLU A 42 18.63 7.71 2.73
C GLU A 42 19.19 8.63 3.81
N GLY A 43 19.40 8.07 4.98
CA GLY A 43 19.98 8.82 6.09
C GLY A 43 18.98 9.64 6.90
N ASP A 44 17.73 9.70 6.47
CA ASP A 44 16.72 10.44 7.20
C ASP A 44 16.18 9.59 8.34
N THR A 45 16.91 9.57 9.44
CA THR A 45 16.57 8.73 10.58
C THR A 45 15.30 9.21 11.29
N VAL A 46 15.04 10.51 11.27
CA VAL A 46 13.85 11.06 11.89
C VAL A 46 12.61 10.57 11.16
N PHE A 47 12.65 10.61 9.83
CA PHE A 47 11.53 10.13 9.04
C PHE A 47 11.38 8.61 9.15
N TYR A 48 12.49 7.88 9.17
CA TYR A 48 12.45 6.44 9.40
C TYR A 48 11.71 6.12 10.69
N GLU A 49 11.99 6.87 11.76
CA GLU A 49 11.33 6.63 13.03
C GLU A 49 9.83 6.92 12.95
N GLU A 50 9.46 7.94 12.20
CA GLU A 50 8.03 8.20 12.01
C GLU A 50 7.34 7.05 11.29
N ILE A 51 7.95 6.56 10.21
CA ILE A 51 7.39 5.41 9.47
C ILE A 51 7.24 4.22 10.41
N ALA A 52 8.27 3.95 11.20
CA ALA A 52 8.25 2.80 12.11
C ALA A 52 7.13 2.94 13.15
N ARG A 53 6.98 4.13 13.72
CA ARG A 53 5.91 4.36 14.70
C ARG A 53 4.53 4.22 14.07
N LYS A 54 4.40 4.60 12.81
CA LYS A 54 3.11 4.62 12.11
C LYS A 54 2.90 3.40 11.24
N ARG A 55 3.73 2.36 11.42
CA ARG A 55 3.62 1.16 10.58
C ARG A 55 2.22 0.58 10.63
N GLY A 56 1.60 0.53 11.81
CA GLY A 56 0.25 0.03 11.96
C GLY A 56 -0.78 0.89 11.24
N VAL A 57 -0.60 2.21 11.31
CA VAL A 57 -1.47 3.15 10.58
C VAL A 57 -1.34 2.91 9.08
N ILE A 58 -0.12 2.74 8.59
CA ILE A 58 0.14 2.51 7.17
C ILE A 58 -0.50 1.19 6.72
N LYS A 59 -0.34 0.13 7.51
CA LYS A 59 -1.01 -1.14 7.22
C LYS A 59 -2.52 -0.98 7.17
N GLY A 60 -3.06 -0.20 8.09
CA GLY A 60 -4.49 0.09 8.12
C GLY A 60 -4.98 0.81 6.88
N ILE A 61 -4.19 1.78 6.40
CA ILE A 61 -4.51 2.50 5.17
C ILE A 61 -4.59 1.52 4.00
N CYS A 62 -3.59 0.64 3.88
CA CYS A 62 -3.58 -0.34 2.80
C CYS A 62 -4.78 -1.29 2.92
N THR A 63 -5.06 -1.77 4.13
CA THR A 63 -6.17 -2.67 4.35
C THR A 63 -7.49 -2.02 3.97
N THR A 64 -7.71 -0.79 4.40
CA THR A 64 -8.94 -0.06 4.08
C THR A 64 -9.06 0.16 2.58
N TYR A 65 -7.98 0.58 1.94
CA TYR A 65 -7.98 0.84 0.50
C TYR A 65 -8.48 -0.40 -0.27
N PHE A 66 -7.90 -1.55 0.00
CA PHE A 66 -8.23 -2.76 -0.75
C PHE A 66 -9.55 -3.38 -0.31
N SER A 67 -9.95 -3.21 0.94
CA SER A 67 -11.21 -3.78 1.41
C SER A 67 -12.43 -3.03 0.87
N GLU A 68 -12.22 -1.85 0.28
CA GLU A 68 -13.30 -1.06 -0.28
C GLU A 68 -13.38 -1.12 -1.80
N ARG A 69 -12.51 -1.92 -2.43
CA ARG A 69 -12.44 -2.02 -3.89
C ARG A 69 -12.49 -3.47 -4.32
N SER A 70 -13.29 -3.74 -5.33
CA SER A 70 -13.44 -5.11 -5.84
C SER A 70 -12.22 -5.53 -6.65
N LYS A 71 -12.03 -6.85 -6.79
CA LYS A 71 -11.00 -7.39 -7.67
C LYS A 71 -11.16 -6.85 -9.09
N GLU A 72 -12.41 -6.82 -9.57
CA GLU A 72 -12.70 -6.37 -10.92
C GLU A 72 -12.25 -4.92 -11.13
N TYR A 73 -12.53 -4.06 -10.16
CA TYR A 73 -12.08 -2.68 -10.24
C TYR A 73 -10.56 -2.60 -10.23
N LEU A 74 -9.92 -3.33 -9.30
CA LEU A 74 -8.48 -3.28 -9.16
C LEU A 74 -7.76 -3.79 -10.40
N LEU A 75 -8.34 -4.78 -11.09
CA LEU A 75 -7.77 -5.27 -12.34
C LEU A 75 -8.01 -4.32 -13.51
N SER A 76 -8.94 -3.39 -13.37
CA SER A 76 -9.25 -2.44 -14.44
C SER A 76 -8.31 -1.23 -14.44
N ILE A 77 -7.52 -1.05 -13.39
CA ILE A 77 -6.57 0.05 -13.29
C ILE A 77 -5.16 -0.53 -13.21
N THR A 78 -4.17 0.30 -13.46
CA THR A 78 -2.78 -0.16 -13.41
C THR A 78 -2.32 -0.26 -11.96
N GLU A 79 -1.34 -1.13 -11.73
CA GLU A 79 -0.72 -1.21 -10.42
C GLU A 79 -0.06 0.11 -10.04
N THR A 80 0.49 0.83 -11.02
CA THR A 80 1.05 2.15 -10.80
C THR A 80 0.00 3.12 -10.25
N LYS A 81 -1.23 3.04 -10.75
CA LYS A 81 -2.31 3.89 -10.25
C LYS A 81 -2.63 3.57 -8.79
N VAL A 82 -2.66 2.28 -8.45
CA VAL A 82 -2.88 1.84 -7.07
C VAL A 82 -1.78 2.40 -6.17
N GLU A 83 -0.53 2.29 -6.62
CA GLU A 83 0.62 2.78 -5.86
C GLU A 83 0.52 4.28 -5.62
N GLN A 84 0.14 5.04 -6.64
CA GLN A 84 0.00 6.49 -6.51
C GLN A 84 -1.08 6.86 -5.51
N GLU A 85 -2.23 6.21 -5.60
CA GLU A 85 -3.34 6.51 -4.69
C GLU A 85 -2.96 6.17 -3.25
N LEU A 86 -2.31 5.04 -3.05
CA LEU A 86 -1.86 4.65 -1.71
C LEU A 86 -0.80 5.61 -1.18
N MET A 87 0.15 6.02 -2.03
CA MET A 87 1.16 6.99 -1.62
C MET A 87 0.53 8.28 -1.11
N ASP A 88 -0.47 8.78 -1.83
CA ASP A 88 -1.13 10.01 -1.44
C ASP A 88 -1.78 9.86 -0.06
N LEU A 89 -2.46 8.75 0.16
CA LEU A 89 -3.12 8.49 1.44
C LEU A 89 -2.11 8.34 2.58
N ILE A 90 -1.02 7.64 2.33
CA ILE A 90 0.01 7.43 3.35
C ILE A 90 0.71 8.74 3.66
N ASN A 91 1.10 9.49 2.63
CA ASN A 91 1.79 10.76 2.83
C ASN A 91 0.94 11.78 3.56
N ALA A 92 -0.37 11.70 3.44
CA ALA A 92 -1.28 12.58 4.18
C ALA A 92 -1.20 12.34 5.70
N GLN A 93 -0.72 11.17 6.12
CA GLN A 93 -0.61 10.83 7.53
C GLN A 93 0.81 11.02 8.07
N LEU A 94 1.76 11.42 7.23
CA LEU A 94 3.14 11.59 7.64
C LEU A 94 3.44 13.06 7.83
N SER A 95 4.18 13.39 8.91
CA SER A 95 4.42 14.77 9.31
C SER A 95 5.85 15.21 9.08
N LEU A 96 6.80 14.29 9.08
CA LEU A 96 8.22 14.63 9.10
C LEU A 96 8.89 14.43 7.76
N GLY A 97 8.13 14.10 6.75
CA GLY A 97 8.62 13.89 5.39
C GLY A 97 7.56 13.22 4.55
N LYS A 98 7.98 12.77 3.38
CA LYS A 98 7.10 12.05 2.46
C LYS A 98 7.84 10.85 1.90
N ILE A 99 7.12 9.76 1.70
CA ILE A 99 7.70 8.62 0.97
C ILE A 99 7.82 9.03 -0.50
N GLN A 100 8.85 8.51 -1.14
CA GLN A 100 9.15 8.88 -2.53
C GLN A 100 8.51 7.93 -3.52
N ASP A 101 8.46 6.63 -3.15
CA ASP A 101 7.85 5.61 -3.98
C ASP A 101 7.22 4.55 -3.11
N LEU A 102 6.30 3.81 -3.71
CA LEU A 102 5.68 2.66 -3.09
C LEU A 102 5.69 1.53 -4.11
N TYR A 103 6.15 0.37 -3.70
CA TYR A 103 6.23 -0.81 -4.56
C TYR A 103 5.59 -2.00 -3.84
N PHE A 104 5.08 -2.94 -4.62
CA PHE A 104 4.64 -4.21 -4.09
C PHE A 104 5.59 -5.31 -4.53
N THR A 105 6.11 -6.10 -3.59
CA THR A 105 6.83 -7.31 -3.96
C THR A 105 5.86 -8.47 -4.17
N ASP A 106 4.70 -8.41 -3.52
CA ASP A 106 3.59 -9.33 -3.78
C ASP A 106 2.34 -8.51 -4.03
N TYR A 107 1.57 -8.90 -5.04
CA TYR A 107 0.29 -8.28 -5.38
C TYR A 107 -0.49 -9.38 -6.09
N ILE A 108 -1.09 -10.26 -5.29
CA ILE A 108 -1.59 -11.52 -5.80
C ILE A 108 -3.03 -11.73 -5.36
N PHE A 109 -3.92 -11.92 -6.33
CA PHE A 109 -5.28 -12.33 -6.04
C PHE A 109 -5.30 -13.86 -5.97
N LEU A 110 -5.77 -14.40 -4.86
CA LEU A 110 -5.76 -15.84 -4.68
C LEU A 110 -7.01 -16.51 -5.22
N PHE A 111 -8.09 -15.79 -5.37
CA PHE A 111 -9.30 -16.34 -6.00
C PHE A 111 -10.16 -15.23 -6.51
#